data_e2b3db9b8a7107b68fbfd5badb5adc25
#
_entry.id   e2b3db9b8a7107b68fbfd5badb5adc25
#
_cell.length_a   1.000
_cell.length_b   1.000
_cell.length_c   1.000
_cell.angle_alpha   90.00
_cell.angle_beta   90.00
_cell.angle_gamma   90.00
#
_symmetry.space_group_name_H-M   'P 1'
#
loop_
_entity.id
_entity.type
_entity.pdbx_description
1 polymer ?
#
loop_
_entity_poly.entity_id
_entity_poly.type
_entity_poly.pdbx_seq_one_letter_code
_entity_poly.pdbx_strand_id
1 'polypeptide(L)'
;RLLKEQGHPNYRSVLQDVSRIDILGERRIRFVFKRPGNSLLILRLGELPVLPAHYWQGRDFASTTFEAGLNSGPYRVVSVDPGRRVVFERVKSYWGRDLPINRGKYNFDRMEVEFYRDNNVAFEAFKAGEFDLYNDHKASNWANAYQFPAVARGDIIKREITHQIPSPTQAMFFNTRRTPFDNLPLRKALGMLFDFEWSNRVLFYDAYQRSQSYYPNSPFSATGIPAGQEFLYLSPHRNQLPPELFLEPFSLPVTDGRGIPRETQREAVELFAEAGWKLRRGRLENADGDPLRFEVLLVNSSLERILQPYRANLARLGIDMQIRTVDRAQYKARLDQFDYDMILTTLPQGLSPGLEQISYFHSSQRNVQG
;
A
#
# COMPACT_ATOMS: atom_id res chain seq x y z
N ARG A 1 12.29 -26.19 -2.24
CA ARG A 1 12.20 -26.66 -0.86
C ARG A 1 12.38 -25.52 0.12
N LEU A 2 13.50 -24.76 0.09
CA LEU A 2 13.78 -23.66 1.01
C LEU A 2 12.62 -22.62 1.06
N LEU A 3 12.14 -22.16 -0.08
CA LEU A 3 11.03 -21.21 -0.15
C LEU A 3 9.73 -21.75 0.46
N LYS A 4 9.48 -23.06 0.37
CA LYS A 4 8.29 -23.70 0.94
C LYS A 4 8.38 -23.85 2.46
N GLU A 5 9.55 -24.16 2.99
CA GLU A 5 9.77 -24.49 4.40
C GLU A 5 10.16 -23.25 5.22
N GLN A 6 11.05 -22.42 4.69
CA GLN A 6 11.69 -21.29 5.39
C GLN A 6 11.45 -19.93 4.73
N GLY A 7 10.83 -19.91 3.54
CA GLY A 7 10.58 -18.67 2.82
C GLY A 7 9.52 -17.80 3.47
N HIS A 8 9.47 -16.54 3.03
CA HIS A 8 8.43 -15.60 3.45
C HIS A 8 7.02 -16.20 3.17
N PRO A 9 6.00 -15.92 3.99
CA PRO A 9 4.64 -16.44 3.83
C PRO A 9 4.08 -16.32 2.41
N ASN A 10 4.38 -15.25 1.69
CA ASN A 10 3.93 -15.06 0.30
C ASN A 10 4.45 -16.17 -0.65
N TYR A 11 5.69 -16.63 -0.49
CA TYR A 11 6.21 -17.74 -1.28
C TYR A 11 5.61 -19.09 -0.85
N ARG A 12 5.40 -19.26 0.46
CA ARG A 12 4.79 -20.48 1.01
C ARG A 12 3.37 -20.65 0.51
N SER A 13 2.57 -19.57 0.44
CA SER A 13 1.19 -19.60 -0.04
C SER A 13 1.11 -20.07 -1.51
N VAL A 14 1.98 -19.54 -2.38
CA VAL A 14 2.07 -19.99 -3.79
C VAL A 14 2.36 -21.48 -3.90
N LEU A 15 3.27 -22.00 -3.07
CA LEU A 15 3.69 -23.39 -3.10
C LEU A 15 2.72 -24.36 -2.38
N GLN A 16 1.72 -23.86 -1.66
CA GLN A 16 0.69 -24.69 -1.02
C GLN A 16 -0.17 -25.44 -2.04
N ASP A 17 -0.44 -24.83 -3.20
CA ASP A 17 -1.23 -25.46 -4.27
C ASP A 17 -0.42 -26.43 -5.16
N VAL A 18 0.89 -26.51 -4.94
CA VAL A 18 1.76 -27.50 -5.59
C VAL A 18 1.73 -28.80 -4.78
N SER A 19 1.24 -29.87 -5.41
CA SER A 19 1.20 -31.22 -4.82
C SER A 19 2.61 -31.80 -4.75
N ARG A 20 3.32 -31.86 -5.90
CA ARG A 20 4.70 -32.35 -5.99
C ARG A 20 5.46 -31.67 -7.12
N ILE A 21 6.77 -31.82 -7.08
CA ILE A 21 7.69 -31.35 -8.11
C ILE A 21 8.52 -32.54 -8.57
N ASP A 22 8.43 -32.88 -9.84
CA ASP A 22 9.15 -34.00 -10.45
C ASP A 22 10.35 -33.46 -11.25
N ILE A 23 11.54 -34.00 -11.05
CA ILE A 23 12.72 -33.72 -11.86
C ILE A 23 12.72 -34.69 -13.02
N LEU A 24 12.55 -34.20 -14.24
CA LEU A 24 12.44 -35.02 -15.46
C LEU A 24 13.75 -35.05 -16.26
N GLY A 25 14.78 -34.34 -15.82
CA GLY A 25 16.09 -34.25 -16.47
C GLY A 25 16.85 -33.00 -16.01
N GLU A 26 18.06 -32.79 -16.52
CA GLU A 26 18.95 -31.71 -16.12
C GLU A 26 18.33 -30.30 -16.23
N ARG A 27 17.42 -30.10 -17.19
CA ARG A 27 16.81 -28.79 -17.49
C ARG A 27 15.29 -28.86 -17.54
N ARG A 28 14.67 -29.85 -16.96
CA ARG A 28 13.22 -30.07 -17.02
C ARG A 28 12.67 -30.46 -15.66
N ILE A 29 11.74 -29.64 -15.16
CA ILE A 29 10.97 -29.91 -13.94
C ILE A 29 9.48 -29.87 -14.28
N ARG A 30 8.68 -30.65 -13.54
CA ARG A 30 7.23 -30.64 -13.61
C ARG A 30 6.65 -30.26 -12.27
N PHE A 31 5.80 -29.24 -12.28
CA PHE A 31 4.96 -28.93 -11.13
C PHE A 31 3.61 -29.63 -11.29
N VAL A 32 3.20 -30.39 -10.31
CA VAL A 32 1.88 -31.03 -10.27
C VAL A 32 1.02 -30.26 -9.27
N PHE A 33 -0.11 -29.76 -9.75
CA PHE A 33 -1.02 -28.96 -8.94
C PHE A 33 -2.02 -29.85 -8.21
N LYS A 34 -2.48 -29.41 -7.03
CA LYS A 34 -3.52 -30.10 -6.25
C LYS A 34 -4.88 -30.02 -6.90
N ARG A 35 -5.18 -28.92 -7.61
CA ARG A 35 -6.45 -28.64 -8.27
C ARG A 35 -6.20 -28.06 -9.67
N PRO A 36 -7.03 -28.39 -10.66
CA PRO A 36 -7.00 -27.74 -11.97
C PRO A 36 -7.58 -26.33 -11.91
N GLY A 37 -7.34 -25.54 -12.96
CA GLY A 37 -8.04 -24.27 -13.19
C GLY A 37 -7.38 -23.02 -12.59
N ASN A 38 -6.30 -23.15 -11.81
CA ASN A 38 -5.58 -21.99 -11.30
C ASN A 38 -4.49 -21.51 -12.27
N SER A 39 -4.87 -20.72 -13.29
CA SER A 39 -3.94 -20.16 -14.27
C SER A 39 -2.94 -19.18 -13.66
N LEU A 40 -3.33 -18.47 -12.61
CA LEU A 40 -2.45 -17.52 -11.90
C LEU A 40 -1.29 -18.23 -11.21
N LEU A 41 -1.46 -19.49 -10.80
CA LEU A 41 -0.39 -20.25 -10.18
C LEU A 41 0.82 -20.43 -11.10
N ILE A 42 0.58 -20.59 -12.40
CA ILE A 42 1.65 -20.73 -13.40
C ILE A 42 2.49 -19.44 -13.46
N LEU A 43 1.83 -18.28 -13.49
CA LEU A 43 2.51 -16.99 -13.49
C LEU A 43 3.31 -16.77 -12.20
N ARG A 44 2.72 -17.07 -11.05
CA ARG A 44 3.38 -16.95 -9.75
C ARG A 44 4.56 -17.90 -9.58
N LEU A 45 4.49 -19.10 -10.13
CA LEU A 45 5.64 -20.02 -10.15
C LEU A 45 6.78 -19.49 -11.03
N GLY A 46 6.44 -18.80 -12.13
CA GLY A 46 7.43 -18.12 -12.99
C GLY A 46 8.13 -16.94 -12.33
N GLU A 47 7.51 -16.32 -11.32
CA GLU A 47 8.09 -15.22 -10.53
C GLU A 47 8.97 -15.70 -9.36
N LEU A 48 8.94 -17.00 -9.03
CA LEU A 48 9.73 -17.51 -7.91
C LEU A 48 11.24 -17.42 -8.20
N PRO A 49 12.03 -16.91 -7.23
CA PRO A 49 13.47 -16.90 -7.39
C PRO A 49 14.03 -18.33 -7.42
N VAL A 50 14.86 -18.60 -8.41
CA VAL A 50 15.60 -19.87 -8.50
C VAL A 50 16.89 -19.72 -7.69
N LEU A 51 16.98 -20.49 -6.62
CA LEU A 51 18.10 -20.42 -5.67
C LEU A 51 19.17 -21.45 -5.99
N PRO A 52 20.48 -21.09 -5.94
CA PRO A 52 21.58 -22.03 -6.19
C PRO A 52 21.74 -23.00 -5.00
N ALA A 53 21.47 -24.29 -5.22
CA ALA A 53 21.48 -25.30 -4.17
C ALA A 53 22.86 -25.38 -3.46
N HIS A 54 23.95 -25.35 -4.23
CA HIS A 54 25.31 -25.41 -3.69
C HIS A 54 25.65 -24.24 -2.78
N TYR A 55 25.10 -23.06 -3.01
CA TYR A 55 25.31 -21.89 -2.15
C TYR A 55 24.56 -22.02 -0.82
N TRP A 56 23.32 -22.54 -0.87
CA TRP A 56 22.47 -22.64 0.31
C TRP A 56 22.69 -23.90 1.15
N GLN A 57 23.52 -24.83 0.68
CA GLN A 57 23.82 -26.04 1.42
C GLN A 57 24.61 -25.69 2.70
N GLY A 58 24.05 -26.05 3.85
CA GLY A 58 24.64 -25.76 5.17
C GLY A 58 24.49 -24.30 5.66
N ARG A 59 23.75 -23.46 4.95
CA ARG A 59 23.44 -22.08 5.35
C ARG A 59 22.03 -21.99 5.92
N ASP A 60 21.84 -21.14 6.93
CA ASP A 60 20.52 -20.80 7.43
C ASP A 60 19.86 -19.78 6.50
N PHE A 61 18.80 -20.22 5.79
CA PHE A 61 18.07 -19.39 4.85
C PHE A 61 17.24 -18.29 5.54
N ALA A 62 16.84 -18.49 6.78
CA ALA A 62 16.01 -17.55 7.52
C ALA A 62 16.83 -16.47 8.24
N SER A 63 18.15 -16.65 8.37
CA SER A 63 18.99 -15.66 9.04
C SER A 63 19.23 -14.41 8.18
N THR A 64 19.28 -13.26 8.85
CA THR A 64 19.68 -11.99 8.22
C THR A 64 21.20 -11.98 8.05
N THR A 65 21.67 -11.64 6.86
CA THR A 65 23.10 -11.52 6.56
C THR A 65 23.37 -10.26 5.73
N PHE A 66 24.57 -9.70 5.89
CA PHE A 66 25.13 -8.66 5.01
C PHE A 66 26.01 -9.24 3.91
N GLU A 67 26.17 -10.57 3.88
CA GLU A 67 26.91 -11.24 2.81
C GLU A 67 26.10 -11.17 1.50
N ALA A 68 26.76 -10.78 0.43
CA ALA A 68 26.15 -10.76 -0.89
C ALA A 68 25.89 -12.19 -1.38
N GLY A 69 24.60 -12.54 -1.53
CA GLY A 69 24.21 -13.86 -2.04
C GLY A 69 24.51 -14.03 -3.52
N LEU A 70 24.70 -15.29 -3.94
CA LEU A 70 24.77 -15.62 -5.36
C LEU A 70 23.42 -15.36 -6.03
N ASN A 71 23.46 -14.70 -7.19
CA ASN A 71 22.29 -14.45 -8.00
C ASN A 71 22.59 -14.64 -9.50
N SER A 72 21.56 -14.74 -10.33
CA SER A 72 21.66 -14.85 -11.79
C SER A 72 21.21 -13.58 -12.52
N GLY A 73 21.07 -12.48 -11.80
CA GLY A 73 20.61 -11.19 -12.33
C GLY A 73 21.69 -10.40 -13.08
N PRO A 74 21.31 -9.27 -13.67
CA PRO A 74 22.19 -8.41 -14.44
C PRO A 74 23.19 -7.62 -13.58
N TYR A 75 22.99 -7.56 -12.27
CA TYR A 75 23.87 -6.89 -11.32
C TYR A 75 24.26 -7.83 -10.17
N ARG A 76 25.45 -7.64 -9.66
CA ARG A 76 25.93 -8.30 -8.42
C ARG A 76 26.21 -7.23 -7.38
N VAL A 77 25.98 -7.55 -6.12
CA VAL A 77 26.42 -6.73 -4.99
C VAL A 77 27.93 -6.93 -4.82
N VAL A 78 28.67 -5.84 -4.77
CA VAL A 78 30.14 -5.86 -4.60
C VAL A 78 30.61 -5.26 -3.30
N SER A 79 29.77 -4.41 -2.67
CA SER A 79 30.07 -3.84 -1.37
C SER A 79 28.78 -3.54 -0.61
N VAL A 80 28.80 -3.81 0.69
CA VAL A 80 27.74 -3.46 1.63
C VAL A 80 28.37 -2.72 2.80
N ASP A 81 27.95 -1.48 3.02
CA ASP A 81 28.21 -0.71 4.23
C ASP A 81 26.87 -0.61 4.98
N PRO A 82 26.68 -1.41 6.06
CA PRO A 82 25.37 -1.57 6.69
C PRO A 82 24.78 -0.25 7.18
N GLY A 83 23.56 0.03 6.74
CA GLY A 83 22.82 1.26 7.09
C GLY A 83 23.27 2.51 6.37
N ARG A 84 24.29 2.44 5.52
CA ARG A 84 24.83 3.57 4.78
C ARG A 84 24.79 3.40 3.28
N ARG A 85 25.39 2.32 2.71
CA ARG A 85 25.54 2.19 1.26
C ARG A 85 25.58 0.74 0.79
N VAL A 86 24.98 0.49 -0.37
CA VAL A 86 25.13 -0.76 -1.13
C VAL A 86 25.59 -0.43 -2.56
N VAL A 87 26.61 -1.15 -3.02
CA VAL A 87 27.18 -0.97 -4.36
C VAL A 87 26.90 -2.18 -5.22
N PHE A 88 26.38 -1.94 -6.40
CA PHE A 88 26.08 -2.95 -7.42
C PHE A 88 26.98 -2.73 -8.65
N GLU A 89 27.50 -3.83 -9.22
CA GLU A 89 28.18 -3.83 -10.52
C GLU A 89 27.43 -4.66 -11.54
N ARG A 90 27.44 -4.19 -12.78
CA ARG A 90 26.84 -4.91 -13.90
C ARG A 90 27.63 -6.18 -14.23
N VAL A 91 26.93 -7.28 -14.39
CA VAL A 91 27.47 -8.55 -14.86
C VAL A 91 27.59 -8.49 -16.38
N LYS A 92 28.81 -8.26 -16.90
CA LYS A 92 29.05 -8.12 -18.35
C LYS A 92 28.64 -9.37 -19.14
N SER A 93 28.76 -10.55 -18.54
CA SER A 93 28.38 -11.86 -19.10
C SER A 93 26.97 -12.27 -18.74
N TYR A 94 26.10 -11.32 -18.39
CA TYR A 94 24.71 -11.65 -18.01
C TYR A 94 24.02 -12.42 -19.13
N TRP A 95 23.54 -13.62 -18.80
CA TRP A 95 22.94 -14.58 -19.71
C TRP A 95 21.70 -14.05 -20.46
N GLY A 96 20.95 -13.18 -19.79
CA GLY A 96 19.71 -12.62 -20.34
C GLY A 96 19.88 -11.30 -21.11
N ARG A 97 21.11 -10.83 -21.34
CA ARG A 97 21.38 -9.51 -21.94
C ARG A 97 20.71 -9.32 -23.31
N ASP A 98 20.75 -10.35 -24.13
CA ASP A 98 20.29 -10.27 -25.52
C ASP A 98 18.83 -10.71 -25.70
N LEU A 99 18.14 -11.09 -24.61
CA LEU A 99 16.72 -11.37 -24.64
C LEU A 99 15.91 -10.13 -25.03
N PRO A 100 14.89 -10.24 -25.89
CA PRO A 100 14.10 -9.10 -26.35
C PRO A 100 13.56 -8.22 -25.21
N ILE A 101 13.13 -8.83 -24.11
CA ILE A 101 12.60 -8.13 -22.94
C ILE A 101 13.65 -7.29 -22.19
N ASN A 102 14.93 -7.60 -22.37
CA ASN A 102 16.04 -6.95 -21.65
C ASN A 102 16.81 -5.95 -22.51
N ARG A 103 16.52 -5.87 -23.81
CA ARG A 103 17.17 -4.91 -24.69
C ARG A 103 16.89 -3.48 -24.24
N GLY A 104 17.94 -2.65 -24.16
CA GLY A 104 17.86 -1.27 -23.67
C GLY A 104 17.74 -1.12 -22.14
N LYS A 105 17.86 -2.22 -21.38
CA LYS A 105 17.88 -2.21 -19.91
C LYS A 105 19.29 -2.44 -19.37
N TYR A 106 19.47 -2.19 -18.06
CA TYR A 106 20.71 -2.48 -17.33
C TYR A 106 21.92 -1.74 -17.89
N ASN A 107 21.76 -0.44 -18.17
CA ASN A 107 22.74 0.37 -18.90
C ASN A 107 23.91 0.87 -18.03
N PHE A 108 23.74 0.97 -16.71
CA PHE A 108 24.78 1.47 -15.83
C PHE A 108 25.77 0.36 -15.47
N ASP A 109 27.06 0.65 -15.50
CA ASP A 109 28.10 -0.29 -15.11
C ASP A 109 28.13 -0.47 -13.58
N ARG A 110 27.85 0.61 -12.85
CA ARG A 110 27.85 0.65 -11.39
C ARG A 110 26.66 1.45 -10.89
N MET A 111 26.00 0.97 -9.85
CA MET A 111 24.95 1.67 -9.14
C MET A 111 25.26 1.68 -7.66
N GLU A 112 25.15 2.84 -7.04
CA GLU A 112 25.31 3.02 -5.59
C GLU A 112 23.97 3.46 -5.01
N VAL A 113 23.55 2.80 -3.95
CA VAL A 113 22.33 3.12 -3.20
C VAL A 113 22.75 3.62 -1.84
N GLU A 114 22.53 4.91 -1.60
CA GLU A 114 22.81 5.57 -0.32
C GLU A 114 21.56 5.55 0.57
N PHE A 115 21.73 5.24 1.85
CA PHE A 115 20.65 5.20 2.83
C PHE A 115 20.76 6.38 3.81
N TYR A 116 19.68 7.13 3.92
CA TYR A 116 19.57 8.25 4.84
C TYR A 116 18.52 7.94 5.92
N ARG A 117 18.76 8.39 7.15
CA ARG A 117 17.80 8.22 8.25
C ARG A 117 16.53 9.06 8.05
N ASP A 118 16.69 10.21 7.40
CA ASP A 118 15.64 11.20 7.23
C ASP A 118 15.60 11.67 5.78
N ASN A 119 14.39 11.78 5.23
CA ASN A 119 14.19 12.19 3.84
C ASN A 119 14.56 13.65 3.57
N ASN A 120 14.53 14.53 4.58
CA ASN A 120 14.98 15.91 4.38
C ASN A 120 16.50 15.96 4.24
N VAL A 121 17.24 15.14 5.03
CA VAL A 121 18.69 14.98 4.89
C VAL A 121 19.04 14.42 3.52
N ALA A 122 18.32 13.40 3.04
CA ALA A 122 18.49 12.85 1.70
C ALA A 122 18.27 13.92 0.61
N PHE A 123 17.25 14.77 0.79
CA PHE A 123 16.98 15.85 -0.16
C PHE A 123 18.08 16.91 -0.18
N GLU A 124 18.64 17.29 0.98
CA GLU A 124 19.78 18.22 1.03
C GLU A 124 21.05 17.62 0.42
N ALA A 125 21.33 16.32 0.63
CA ALA A 125 22.43 15.61 -0.03
C ALA A 125 22.25 15.57 -1.55
N PHE A 126 21.04 15.36 -2.05
CA PHE A 126 20.71 15.47 -3.47
C PHE A 126 21.00 16.88 -4.02
N LYS A 127 20.60 17.92 -3.32
CA LYS A 127 20.88 19.31 -3.69
C LYS A 127 22.39 19.61 -3.72
N ALA A 128 23.16 18.95 -2.85
CA ALA A 128 24.62 19.04 -2.81
C ALA A 128 25.29 18.22 -3.94
N GLY A 129 24.54 17.42 -4.70
CA GLY A 129 25.06 16.61 -5.79
C GLY A 129 25.75 15.31 -5.33
N GLU A 130 25.41 14.80 -4.15
CA GLU A 130 26.00 13.56 -3.63
C GLU A 130 25.49 12.31 -4.37
N PHE A 131 24.36 12.40 -5.07
CA PHE A 131 23.84 11.32 -5.92
C PHE A 131 23.00 11.88 -7.08
N ASP A 132 22.82 11.06 -8.15
CA ASP A 132 22.35 11.51 -9.45
C ASP A 132 20.83 11.41 -9.65
N LEU A 133 20.14 10.55 -8.88
CA LEU A 133 18.71 10.30 -9.03
C LEU A 133 17.99 10.37 -7.71
N TYR A 134 16.98 11.23 -7.62
CA TYR A 134 16.10 11.35 -6.48
C TYR A 134 14.64 11.16 -6.89
N ASN A 135 13.97 10.18 -6.30
CA ASN A 135 12.53 10.00 -6.46
C ASN A 135 11.81 10.69 -5.32
N ASP A 136 11.24 11.86 -5.60
CA ASP A 136 10.57 12.67 -4.57
C ASP A 136 9.09 12.29 -4.45
N HIS A 137 8.72 11.75 -3.30
CA HIS A 137 7.35 11.38 -2.95
C HIS A 137 6.63 12.45 -2.11
N LYS A 138 7.28 13.59 -1.86
CA LYS A 138 6.73 14.65 -1.01
C LYS A 138 6.18 15.79 -1.86
N ALA A 139 4.86 15.89 -1.96
CA ALA A 139 4.17 16.91 -2.76
C ALA A 139 4.65 18.34 -2.45
N SER A 140 4.91 18.67 -1.18
CA SER A 140 5.42 19.99 -0.80
C SER A 140 6.82 20.29 -1.34
N ASN A 141 7.72 19.30 -1.39
CA ASN A 141 9.02 19.48 -2.02
C ASN A 141 8.84 19.66 -3.52
N TRP A 142 8.05 18.78 -4.15
CA TRP A 142 7.77 18.85 -5.57
C TRP A 142 7.21 20.21 -5.99
N ALA A 143 6.29 20.77 -5.20
CA ALA A 143 5.71 22.08 -5.50
C ALA A 143 6.69 23.25 -5.29
N ASN A 144 7.48 23.24 -4.19
CA ASN A 144 8.14 24.45 -3.72
C ASN A 144 9.66 24.36 -3.55
N ALA A 145 10.25 23.15 -3.45
CA ALA A 145 11.64 23.05 -3.00
C ALA A 145 12.69 23.01 -4.12
N TYR A 146 12.27 22.92 -5.39
CA TYR A 146 13.17 22.85 -6.55
C TYR A 146 13.47 24.23 -7.14
N GLN A 147 13.75 25.22 -6.30
CA GLN A 147 14.08 26.60 -6.70
C GLN A 147 15.51 26.99 -6.32
N PHE A 148 16.46 26.07 -6.47
CA PHE A 148 17.87 26.30 -6.14
C PHE A 148 18.76 26.35 -7.38
N PRO A 149 19.99 26.89 -7.27
CA PRO A 149 20.82 27.24 -8.42
C PRO A 149 21.09 26.11 -9.41
N ALA A 150 21.26 24.86 -8.97
CA ALA A 150 21.49 23.73 -9.86
C ALA A 150 20.30 23.44 -10.78
N VAL A 151 19.07 23.63 -10.30
CA VAL A 151 17.87 23.53 -11.15
C VAL A 151 17.81 24.69 -12.15
N ALA A 152 18.12 25.90 -11.71
CA ALA A 152 18.14 27.08 -12.59
C ALA A 152 19.19 26.97 -13.71
N ARG A 153 20.32 26.33 -13.46
CA ARG A 153 21.37 26.07 -14.47
C ARG A 153 21.08 24.87 -15.38
N GLY A 154 20.08 24.03 -15.03
CA GLY A 154 19.79 22.81 -15.76
C GLY A 154 20.66 21.60 -15.37
N ASP A 155 21.48 21.72 -14.32
CA ASP A 155 22.27 20.59 -13.78
C ASP A 155 21.36 19.53 -13.15
N ILE A 156 20.21 19.94 -12.63
CA ILE A 156 19.14 19.08 -12.12
C ILE A 156 17.88 19.30 -12.94
N ILE A 157 17.34 18.20 -13.47
CA ILE A 157 16.11 18.19 -14.26
C ILE A 157 14.98 17.60 -13.42
N LYS A 158 13.97 18.42 -13.12
CA LYS A 158 12.71 17.98 -12.50
C LYS A 158 11.81 17.42 -13.59
N ARG A 159 11.41 16.13 -13.47
CA ARG A 159 10.59 15.47 -14.49
C ARG A 159 9.48 14.66 -13.85
N GLU A 160 8.25 14.86 -14.32
CA GLU A 160 7.12 14.01 -14.05
C GLU A 160 7.00 12.94 -15.13
N ILE A 161 6.87 11.68 -14.74
CA ILE A 161 6.77 10.54 -15.64
C ILE A 161 5.40 9.90 -15.45
N THR A 162 4.51 10.15 -16.41
CA THR A 162 3.19 9.52 -16.44
C THR A 162 3.32 8.03 -16.75
N HIS A 163 2.61 7.20 -16.01
CA HIS A 163 2.60 5.75 -16.20
C HIS A 163 1.20 5.18 -15.98
N GLN A 164 0.98 3.92 -16.41
CA GLN A 164 -0.26 3.17 -16.24
C GLN A 164 -0.10 2.01 -15.24
N ILE A 165 0.83 2.11 -14.33
CA ILE A 165 0.99 1.15 -13.24
C ILE A 165 -0.13 1.44 -12.22
N PRO A 166 -0.85 0.43 -11.72
CA PRO A 166 -1.86 0.64 -10.69
C PRO A 166 -1.28 1.41 -9.51
N SER A 167 -1.96 2.47 -9.12
CA SER A 167 -1.57 3.20 -7.91
C SER A 167 -1.99 2.42 -6.68
N PRO A 168 -1.18 2.39 -5.63
CA PRO A 168 -1.59 1.79 -4.37
C PRO A 168 -2.74 2.59 -3.74
N THR A 169 -3.67 1.90 -3.09
CA THR A 169 -4.74 2.56 -2.35
C THR A 169 -4.26 2.90 -0.96
N GLN A 170 -4.04 4.19 -0.70
CA GLN A 170 -3.75 4.69 0.64
C GLN A 170 -5.04 5.15 1.31
N ALA A 171 -5.35 4.60 2.48
CA ALA A 171 -6.56 4.93 3.21
C ALA A 171 -6.41 4.77 4.71
N MET A 172 -7.38 5.32 5.44
CA MET A 172 -7.60 5.05 6.84
C MET A 172 -8.44 3.79 6.98
N PHE A 173 -7.92 2.76 7.65
CA PHE A 173 -8.58 1.48 7.84
C PHE A 173 -9.05 1.33 9.28
N PHE A 174 -10.35 1.09 9.43
CA PHE A 174 -10.96 0.81 10.72
C PHE A 174 -10.75 -0.64 11.13
N ASN A 175 -10.49 -0.88 12.40
CA ASN A 175 -10.52 -2.23 12.97
C ASN A 175 -11.96 -2.63 13.28
N THR A 176 -12.63 -3.26 12.32
CA THR A 176 -14.04 -3.69 12.46
C THR A 176 -14.25 -4.84 13.45
N ARG A 177 -13.19 -5.31 14.13
CA ARG A 177 -13.27 -6.26 15.27
C ARG A 177 -13.61 -5.56 16.56
N ARG A 178 -13.48 -4.23 16.60
CA ARG A 178 -13.71 -3.38 17.76
C ARG A 178 -14.97 -2.56 17.60
N THR A 179 -15.83 -2.60 18.60
CA THR A 179 -16.92 -1.63 18.72
C THR A 179 -16.32 -0.24 19.00
N PRO A 180 -16.82 0.82 18.33
CA PRO A 180 -18.04 0.82 17.50
C PRO A 180 -17.78 0.67 15.99
N PHE A 181 -16.58 0.27 15.55
CA PHE A 181 -16.18 0.23 14.14
C PHE A 181 -16.74 -0.96 13.36
N ASP A 182 -17.39 -1.91 14.00
CA ASP A 182 -18.21 -2.97 13.38
C ASP A 182 -19.48 -2.38 12.71
N ASN A 183 -19.92 -1.20 13.14
CA ASN A 183 -21.10 -0.52 12.62
C ASN A 183 -20.79 0.24 11.32
N LEU A 184 -21.50 -0.08 10.22
CA LEU A 184 -21.28 0.53 8.91
C LEU A 184 -21.72 2.00 8.85
N PRO A 185 -22.90 2.41 9.30
CA PRO A 185 -23.32 3.81 9.37
C PRO A 185 -22.29 4.69 10.09
N LEU A 186 -21.72 4.25 11.21
CA LEU A 186 -20.69 4.99 11.94
C LEU A 186 -19.42 5.21 11.07
N ARG A 187 -18.95 4.17 10.37
CA ARG A 187 -17.79 4.31 9.49
C ARG A 187 -18.05 5.26 8.32
N LYS A 188 -19.25 5.20 7.73
CA LYS A 188 -19.67 6.14 6.67
C LYS A 188 -19.64 7.58 7.19
N ALA A 189 -20.25 7.83 8.34
CA ALA A 189 -20.29 9.15 8.98
C ALA A 189 -18.87 9.70 9.24
N LEU A 190 -17.97 8.88 9.80
CA LEU A 190 -16.58 9.27 10.01
C LEU A 190 -15.88 9.61 8.70
N GLY A 191 -16.08 8.80 7.63
CA GLY A 191 -15.48 9.03 6.32
C GLY A 191 -15.94 10.33 5.66
N MET A 192 -17.19 10.76 5.88
CA MET A 192 -17.75 12.01 5.35
C MET A 192 -17.11 13.26 5.95
N LEU A 193 -16.55 13.18 7.14
CA LEU A 193 -15.93 14.29 7.84
C LEU A 193 -14.46 14.52 7.49
N PHE A 194 -13.90 13.72 6.57
CA PHE A 194 -12.56 13.92 6.01
C PHE A 194 -12.65 14.82 4.76
N ASP A 195 -12.19 16.06 4.87
CA ASP A 195 -12.14 17.01 3.75
C ASP A 195 -10.89 16.74 2.90
N PHE A 196 -11.06 15.91 1.86
CA PHE A 196 -9.97 15.58 0.95
C PHE A 196 -9.55 16.79 0.11
N GLU A 197 -10.51 17.56 -0.40
CA GLU A 197 -10.27 18.69 -1.30
C GLU A 197 -9.48 19.78 -0.59
N TRP A 198 -9.80 20.07 0.67
CA TRP A 198 -8.99 20.96 1.49
C TRP A 198 -7.58 20.40 1.70
N SER A 199 -7.47 19.14 2.07
CA SER A 199 -6.18 18.49 2.30
C SER A 199 -5.35 18.47 1.03
N ASN A 200 -5.96 18.18 -0.13
CA ASN A 200 -5.27 18.17 -1.41
C ASN A 200 -4.71 19.55 -1.76
N ARG A 201 -5.54 20.58 -1.68
CA ARG A 201 -5.10 21.94 -1.98
C ARG A 201 -4.04 22.47 -1.02
N VAL A 202 -4.24 22.32 0.29
CA VAL A 202 -3.40 22.96 1.32
C VAL A 202 -2.15 22.14 1.64
N LEU A 203 -2.27 20.81 1.69
CA LEU A 203 -1.18 19.94 2.11
C LEU A 203 -0.45 19.29 0.94
N PHE A 204 -1.14 19.05 -0.19
CA PHE A 204 -0.63 18.29 -1.32
C PHE A 204 -0.53 19.10 -2.61
N TYR A 205 -0.85 20.41 -2.58
CA TYR A 205 -0.70 21.33 -3.71
C TYR A 205 -1.42 20.85 -4.97
N ASP A 206 -2.62 20.30 -4.80
CA ASP A 206 -3.47 19.72 -5.84
C ASP A 206 -2.82 18.56 -6.63
N ALA A 207 -1.78 17.93 -6.05
CA ALA A 207 -1.03 16.87 -6.72
C ALA A 207 -1.72 15.50 -6.70
N TYR A 208 -2.78 15.31 -5.92
CA TYR A 208 -3.42 14.01 -5.74
C TYR A 208 -4.86 13.99 -6.23
N GLN A 209 -5.33 12.77 -6.51
CA GLN A 209 -6.73 12.47 -6.76
C GLN A 209 -7.25 11.54 -5.66
N ARG A 210 -8.48 11.76 -5.20
CA ARG A 210 -9.11 10.87 -4.22
C ARG A 210 -9.37 9.51 -4.86
N SER A 211 -8.88 8.44 -4.22
CA SER A 211 -9.11 7.07 -4.69
C SER A 211 -10.57 6.69 -4.55
N GLN A 212 -11.22 6.33 -5.65
CA GLN A 212 -12.62 5.87 -5.71
C GLN A 212 -12.71 4.34 -5.87
N SER A 213 -11.58 3.66 -6.01
CA SER A 213 -11.48 2.23 -6.24
C SER A 213 -10.28 1.66 -5.51
N TYR A 214 -10.28 0.35 -5.26
CA TYR A 214 -9.10 -0.38 -4.77
C TYR A 214 -8.02 -0.58 -5.84
N TYR A 215 -8.30 -0.26 -7.10
CA TYR A 215 -7.37 -0.37 -8.24
C TYR A 215 -7.23 0.94 -9.00
N PRO A 216 -6.89 2.07 -8.33
CA PRO A 216 -6.79 3.34 -9.04
C PRO A 216 -5.69 3.29 -10.10
N ASN A 217 -5.83 4.11 -11.15
CA ASN A 217 -4.92 4.17 -12.29
C ASN A 217 -4.72 2.83 -13.02
N SER A 218 -5.77 2.03 -13.15
CA SER A 218 -5.71 0.74 -13.84
C SER A 218 -7.01 0.40 -14.57
N PRO A 219 -7.00 -0.55 -15.52
CA PRO A 219 -8.21 -1.06 -16.16
C PRO A 219 -9.18 -1.78 -15.19
N PHE A 220 -8.72 -2.13 -13.99
CA PHE A 220 -9.54 -2.76 -12.94
C PHE A 220 -10.18 -1.73 -12.00
N SER A 221 -9.99 -0.45 -12.25
CA SER A 221 -10.66 0.59 -11.48
C SER A 221 -12.17 0.52 -11.68
N ALA A 222 -12.93 0.35 -10.61
CA ALA A 222 -14.37 0.36 -10.66
C ALA A 222 -14.87 1.76 -11.07
N THR A 223 -15.66 1.84 -12.12
CA THR A 223 -16.24 3.09 -12.64
C THR A 223 -17.69 2.86 -13.10
N GLY A 224 -18.56 3.80 -12.78
CA GLY A 224 -19.98 3.67 -13.16
C GLY A 224 -20.72 2.56 -12.41
N ILE A 225 -21.81 2.07 -13.01
CA ILE A 225 -22.58 0.93 -12.52
C ILE A 225 -22.18 -0.34 -13.27
N PRO A 226 -22.34 -1.54 -12.68
CA PRO A 226 -22.03 -2.80 -13.34
C PRO A 226 -22.76 -2.95 -14.68
N ALA A 227 -22.03 -3.28 -15.74
CA ALA A 227 -22.57 -3.47 -17.08
C ALA A 227 -21.97 -4.71 -17.78
N GLY A 228 -22.58 -5.18 -18.86
CA GLY A 228 -22.06 -6.28 -19.64
C GLY A 228 -21.80 -7.54 -18.84
N GLN A 229 -20.60 -8.08 -18.92
CA GLN A 229 -20.18 -9.31 -18.21
C GLN A 229 -20.17 -9.12 -16.68
N GLU A 230 -19.79 -7.96 -16.19
CA GLU A 230 -19.79 -7.65 -14.77
C GLU A 230 -21.22 -7.75 -14.18
N PHE A 231 -22.20 -7.16 -14.88
CA PHE A 231 -23.61 -7.28 -14.49
C PHE A 231 -24.09 -8.73 -14.47
N LEU A 232 -23.68 -9.55 -15.47
CA LEU A 232 -24.05 -10.96 -15.53
C LEU A 232 -23.48 -11.78 -14.34
N TYR A 233 -22.28 -11.44 -13.88
CA TYR A 233 -21.69 -12.08 -12.69
C TYR A 233 -22.30 -11.62 -11.39
N LEU A 234 -22.65 -10.35 -11.25
CA LEU A 234 -23.16 -9.78 -10.00
C LEU A 234 -24.67 -9.96 -9.83
N SER A 235 -25.45 -9.99 -10.92
CA SER A 235 -26.91 -10.06 -10.86
C SER A 235 -27.48 -11.27 -10.12
N PRO A 236 -26.88 -12.50 -10.18
CA PRO A 236 -27.36 -13.63 -9.38
C PRO A 236 -27.21 -13.43 -7.86
N HIS A 237 -26.35 -12.51 -7.45
CA HIS A 237 -26.07 -12.19 -6.05
C HIS A 237 -26.76 -10.90 -5.58
N ARG A 238 -27.65 -10.33 -6.37
CA ARG A 238 -28.28 -9.02 -6.12
C ARG A 238 -28.90 -8.89 -4.74
N ASN A 239 -29.49 -9.96 -4.23
CA ASN A 239 -30.12 -9.98 -2.90
C ASN A 239 -29.09 -9.99 -1.73
N GLN A 240 -27.81 -10.21 -2.03
CA GLN A 240 -26.71 -10.26 -1.06
C GLN A 240 -25.81 -9.01 -1.16
N LEU A 241 -26.03 -8.18 -2.16
CA LEU A 241 -25.26 -6.99 -2.46
C LEU A 241 -26.06 -5.72 -2.16
N PRO A 242 -25.39 -4.62 -1.79
CA PRO A 242 -26.06 -3.34 -1.60
C PRO A 242 -26.83 -2.93 -2.86
N PRO A 243 -28.11 -2.54 -2.75
CA PRO A 243 -28.90 -2.13 -3.92
C PRO A 243 -28.26 -0.99 -4.72
N GLU A 244 -27.60 -0.07 -4.04
CA GLU A 244 -26.93 1.11 -4.59
C GLU A 244 -25.89 0.73 -5.65
N LEU A 245 -25.24 -0.43 -5.51
CA LEU A 245 -24.28 -0.96 -6.49
C LEU A 245 -24.84 -1.00 -7.92
N PHE A 246 -26.15 -1.22 -8.06
CA PHE A 246 -26.83 -1.37 -9.36
C PHE A 246 -27.58 -0.11 -9.80
N LEU A 247 -27.65 0.91 -8.96
CA LEU A 247 -28.46 2.10 -9.18
C LEU A 247 -27.61 3.34 -9.48
N GLU A 248 -26.47 3.47 -8.82
CA GLU A 248 -25.62 4.66 -8.95
C GLU A 248 -24.14 4.31 -8.88
N PRO A 249 -23.26 5.09 -9.53
CA PRO A 249 -21.82 4.93 -9.39
C PRO A 249 -21.40 5.19 -7.95
N PHE A 250 -20.50 4.36 -7.44
CA PHE A 250 -19.88 4.64 -6.16
C PHE A 250 -19.12 5.97 -6.20
N SER A 251 -19.41 6.85 -5.26
CA SER A 251 -18.70 8.11 -5.10
C SER A 251 -18.47 8.42 -3.63
N LEU A 252 -17.33 8.99 -3.32
CA LEU A 252 -17.04 9.56 -2.00
C LEU A 252 -17.53 11.01 -1.96
N PRO A 253 -17.93 11.52 -0.79
CA PRO A 253 -18.33 12.92 -0.64
C PRO A 253 -17.25 13.87 -1.14
N VAL A 254 -17.61 14.85 -1.92
CA VAL A 254 -16.75 15.89 -2.47
C VAL A 254 -17.10 17.20 -1.80
N THR A 255 -16.10 17.98 -1.39
CA THR A 255 -16.27 19.32 -0.83
C THR A 255 -15.72 20.39 -1.78
N ASP A 256 -15.96 21.66 -1.49
CA ASP A 256 -15.30 22.76 -2.18
C ASP A 256 -13.91 23.09 -1.60
N GLY A 257 -13.44 22.29 -0.65
CA GLY A 257 -12.17 22.46 0.06
C GLY A 257 -12.13 23.66 1.01
N ARG A 258 -13.28 24.16 1.45
CA ARG A 258 -13.40 25.23 2.45
C ARG A 258 -13.85 24.72 3.82
N GLY A 259 -13.93 23.41 3.97
CA GLY A 259 -14.41 22.71 5.15
C GLY A 259 -15.61 21.82 4.83
N ILE A 260 -16.05 21.04 5.80
CA ILE A 260 -17.18 20.14 5.63
C ILE A 260 -18.48 20.95 5.52
N PRO A 261 -19.28 20.81 4.44
CA PRO A 261 -20.54 21.50 4.29
C PRO A 261 -21.53 21.16 5.42
N ARG A 262 -22.40 22.08 5.77
CA ARG A 262 -23.40 21.88 6.84
C ARG A 262 -24.35 20.73 6.55
N GLU A 263 -24.67 20.51 5.28
CA GLU A 263 -25.49 19.38 4.83
C GLU A 263 -24.80 18.05 5.10
N THR A 264 -23.54 17.90 4.69
CA THR A 264 -22.71 16.72 4.97
C THR A 264 -22.55 16.47 6.48
N GLN A 265 -22.39 17.54 7.29
CA GLN A 265 -22.35 17.40 8.75
C GLN A 265 -23.68 16.88 9.32
N ARG A 266 -24.83 17.34 8.79
CA ARG A 266 -26.16 16.87 9.21
C ARG A 266 -26.35 15.40 8.87
N GLU A 267 -26.03 15.03 7.64
CA GLU A 267 -26.10 13.63 7.19
C GLU A 267 -25.19 12.72 8.04
N ALA A 268 -23.97 13.17 8.36
CA ALA A 268 -23.10 12.43 9.27
C ALA A 268 -23.71 12.26 10.66
N VAL A 269 -24.39 13.29 11.21
CA VAL A 269 -25.08 13.19 12.50
C VAL A 269 -26.26 12.22 12.44
N GLU A 270 -26.99 12.15 11.35
CA GLU A 270 -28.07 11.18 11.13
C GLU A 270 -27.53 9.75 11.10
N LEU A 271 -26.43 9.50 10.36
CA LEU A 271 -25.76 8.20 10.35
C LEU A 271 -25.19 7.81 11.73
N PHE A 272 -24.67 8.76 12.50
CA PHE A 272 -24.26 8.49 13.88
C PHE A 272 -25.46 8.12 14.75
N ALA A 273 -26.60 8.78 14.57
CA ALA A 273 -27.82 8.45 15.31
C ALA A 273 -28.35 7.07 14.94
N GLU A 274 -28.31 6.67 13.68
CA GLU A 274 -28.61 5.32 13.21
C GLU A 274 -27.67 4.28 13.86
N ALA A 275 -26.40 4.62 14.05
CA ALA A 275 -25.42 3.81 14.74
C ALA A 275 -25.55 3.80 16.28
N GLY A 276 -26.58 4.48 16.83
CA GLY A 276 -26.82 4.54 18.27
C GLY A 276 -26.09 5.68 19.00
N TRP A 277 -25.43 6.58 18.27
CA TRP A 277 -24.70 7.72 18.81
C TRP A 277 -25.48 9.02 18.64
N LYS A 278 -25.66 9.78 19.71
CA LYS A 278 -26.46 11.02 19.69
C LYS A 278 -25.63 12.22 20.11
N LEU A 279 -25.78 13.32 19.37
CA LEU A 279 -25.15 14.59 19.73
C LEU A 279 -25.90 15.22 20.92
N ARG A 280 -25.23 15.26 22.08
CA ARG A 280 -25.76 15.84 23.32
C ARG A 280 -24.77 16.88 23.87
N ARG A 281 -25.22 18.09 24.10
CA ARG A 281 -24.40 19.18 24.65
C ARG A 281 -23.05 19.37 23.93
N GLY A 282 -23.05 19.21 22.60
CA GLY A 282 -21.86 19.33 21.77
C GLY A 282 -20.90 18.12 21.81
N ARG A 283 -21.32 16.97 22.35
CA ARG A 283 -20.58 15.70 22.34
C ARG A 283 -21.39 14.59 21.72
N LEU A 284 -20.74 13.77 20.96
CA LEU A 284 -21.34 12.56 20.39
C LEU A 284 -21.21 11.43 21.42
N GLU A 285 -22.35 10.99 21.98
CA GLU A 285 -22.42 10.03 23.08
C GLU A 285 -23.27 8.81 22.69
N ASN A 286 -22.89 7.63 23.21
CA ASN A 286 -23.68 6.39 23.11
C ASN A 286 -24.89 6.42 24.06
N ALA A 287 -25.60 5.29 24.17
CA ALA A 287 -26.75 5.14 25.07
C ALA A 287 -26.37 5.28 26.56
N ASP A 288 -25.16 4.88 26.92
CA ASP A 288 -24.62 4.92 28.27
C ASP A 288 -24.08 6.30 28.66
N GLY A 289 -24.00 7.23 27.70
CA GLY A 289 -23.45 8.58 27.89
C GLY A 289 -21.94 8.68 27.68
N ASP A 290 -21.30 7.63 27.18
CA ASP A 290 -19.88 7.65 26.88
C ASP A 290 -19.59 8.41 25.60
N PRO A 291 -18.58 9.28 25.55
CA PRO A 291 -18.22 10.01 24.35
C PRO A 291 -17.52 9.10 23.32
N LEU A 292 -17.73 9.38 22.04
CA LEU A 292 -17.01 8.68 20.98
C LEU A 292 -15.54 9.09 20.99
N ARG A 293 -14.70 8.13 21.33
CA ARG A 293 -13.24 8.27 21.41
C ARG A 293 -12.57 7.12 20.70
N PHE A 294 -11.48 7.40 19.97
CA PHE A 294 -10.66 6.37 19.33
C PHE A 294 -9.25 6.87 19.02
N GLU A 295 -8.34 5.92 18.78
CA GLU A 295 -6.94 6.16 18.46
C GLU A 295 -6.65 5.84 16.98
N VAL A 296 -5.90 6.73 16.31
CA VAL A 296 -5.25 6.43 15.03
C VAL A 296 -3.79 6.11 15.28
N LEU A 297 -3.41 4.87 15.02
CA LEU A 297 -2.05 4.38 15.20
C LEU A 297 -1.21 4.64 13.94
N LEU A 298 -0.07 5.27 14.10
CA LEU A 298 0.88 5.62 13.03
C LEU A 298 2.27 5.06 13.32
N VAL A 299 3.00 4.77 12.25
CA VAL A 299 4.43 4.43 12.26
C VAL A 299 5.31 5.60 11.81
N ASN A 300 4.72 6.63 11.22
CA ASN A 300 5.44 7.76 10.65
C ASN A 300 4.77 9.08 11.03
N SER A 301 5.49 9.91 11.78
CA SER A 301 5.01 11.22 12.23
C SER A 301 4.69 12.19 11.09
N SER A 302 5.28 12.01 9.90
CA SER A 302 4.96 12.87 8.75
C SER A 302 3.48 12.78 8.32
N LEU A 303 2.78 11.71 8.70
CA LEU A 303 1.35 11.51 8.42
C LEU A 303 0.44 12.25 9.41
N GLU A 304 0.95 12.67 10.56
CA GLU A 304 0.16 13.39 11.56
C GLU A 304 -0.46 14.68 11.00
N ARG A 305 0.29 15.39 10.16
CA ARG A 305 -0.20 16.63 9.53
C ARG A 305 -1.45 16.43 8.69
N ILE A 306 -1.65 15.23 8.14
CA ILE A 306 -2.83 14.87 7.33
C ILE A 306 -4.04 14.65 8.24
N LEU A 307 -3.82 14.11 9.42
CA LEU A 307 -4.86 13.76 10.38
C LEU A 307 -5.30 14.93 11.25
N GLN A 308 -4.46 15.98 11.44
CA GLN A 308 -4.82 17.12 12.29
C GLN A 308 -6.07 17.86 11.81
N PRO A 309 -6.25 18.19 10.51
CA PRO A 309 -7.49 18.83 10.03
C PRO A 309 -8.70 17.92 10.22
N TYR A 310 -8.55 16.61 9.99
CA TYR A 310 -9.60 15.64 10.21
C TYR A 310 -10.00 15.57 11.69
N ARG A 311 -9.03 15.54 12.61
CA ARG A 311 -9.27 15.61 14.05
C ARG A 311 -10.05 16.88 14.43
N ALA A 312 -9.69 18.01 13.83
CA ALA A 312 -10.39 19.28 14.08
C ALA A 312 -11.86 19.24 13.60
N ASN A 313 -12.14 18.60 12.46
CA ASN A 313 -13.50 18.41 11.98
C ASN A 313 -14.31 17.52 12.90
N LEU A 314 -13.75 16.40 13.35
CA LEU A 314 -14.38 15.48 14.31
C LEU A 314 -14.66 16.15 15.67
N ALA A 315 -13.72 16.94 16.16
CA ALA A 315 -13.86 17.67 17.43
C ALA A 315 -15.05 18.64 17.45
N ARG A 316 -15.47 19.18 16.27
CA ARG A 316 -16.67 20.02 16.16
C ARG A 316 -17.97 19.28 16.54
N LEU A 317 -17.98 17.96 16.39
CA LEU A 317 -19.07 17.07 16.83
C LEU A 317 -18.78 16.43 18.18
N GLY A 318 -17.71 16.87 18.89
CA GLY A 318 -17.33 16.35 20.18
C GLY A 318 -16.75 14.94 20.15
N ILE A 319 -16.22 14.50 19.00
CA ILE A 319 -15.53 13.23 18.83
C ILE A 319 -14.04 13.42 19.18
N ASP A 320 -13.52 12.57 20.07
CA ASP A 320 -12.13 12.61 20.52
C ASP A 320 -11.27 11.60 19.74
N MET A 321 -10.68 12.06 18.63
CA MET A 321 -9.71 11.28 17.86
C MET A 321 -8.29 11.56 18.37
N GLN A 322 -7.61 10.54 18.86
CA GLN A 322 -6.22 10.61 19.30
C GLN A 322 -5.28 10.10 18.21
N ILE A 323 -4.16 10.78 17.99
CA ILE A 323 -3.13 10.37 17.03
C ILE A 323 -1.95 9.86 17.83
N ARG A 324 -1.54 8.62 17.59
CA ARG A 324 -0.42 7.99 18.29
C ARG A 324 0.60 7.45 17.31
N THR A 325 1.78 8.04 17.31
CA THR A 325 2.92 7.56 16.53
C THR A 325 3.81 6.72 17.42
N VAL A 326 4.17 5.53 16.94
CA VAL A 326 5.04 4.56 17.62
C VAL A 326 6.18 4.11 16.70
N ASP A 327 7.21 3.49 17.25
CA ASP A 327 8.27 2.89 16.43
C ASP A 327 7.78 1.66 15.63
N ARG A 328 8.59 1.22 14.65
CA ARG A 328 8.22 0.13 13.74
C ARG A 328 7.98 -1.21 14.45
N ALA A 329 8.74 -1.51 15.49
CA ALA A 329 8.62 -2.78 16.21
C ALA A 329 7.31 -2.80 17.02
N GLN A 330 7.02 -1.73 17.73
CA GLN A 330 5.78 -1.57 18.46
C GLN A 330 4.56 -1.52 17.51
N TYR A 331 4.68 -0.81 16.38
CA TYR A 331 3.62 -0.78 15.37
C TYR A 331 3.30 -2.19 14.87
N LYS A 332 4.33 -2.96 14.46
CA LYS A 332 4.16 -4.34 13.99
C LYS A 332 3.52 -5.23 15.06
N ALA A 333 4.01 -5.17 16.29
CA ALA A 333 3.47 -5.97 17.40
C ALA A 333 1.99 -5.67 17.66
N ARG A 334 1.60 -4.40 17.62
CA ARG A 334 0.19 -4.00 17.77
C ARG A 334 -0.68 -4.44 16.59
N LEU A 335 -0.18 -4.35 15.35
CA LEU A 335 -0.89 -4.87 14.18
C LEU A 335 -1.14 -6.37 14.29
N ASP A 336 -0.12 -7.15 14.65
CA ASP A 336 -0.21 -8.61 14.78
C ASP A 336 -1.24 -9.04 15.82
N GLN A 337 -1.43 -8.24 16.86
CA GLN A 337 -2.42 -8.47 17.93
C GLN A 337 -3.78 -7.83 17.64
N PHE A 338 -3.95 -7.15 16.49
CA PHE A 338 -5.12 -6.33 16.18
C PHE A 338 -5.41 -5.24 17.23
N ASP A 339 -4.36 -4.76 17.91
CA ASP A 339 -4.45 -3.74 18.96
C ASP A 339 -4.39 -2.32 18.38
N TYR A 340 -5.42 -1.93 17.65
CA TYR A 340 -5.62 -0.58 17.13
C TYR A 340 -7.11 -0.35 16.83
N ASP A 341 -7.52 0.93 16.78
CA ASP A 341 -8.86 1.32 16.37
C ASP A 341 -8.87 1.68 14.88
N MET A 342 -7.93 2.51 14.46
CA MET A 342 -7.73 2.91 13.08
C MET A 342 -6.23 2.97 12.75
N ILE A 343 -5.87 2.61 11.52
CA ILE A 343 -4.53 2.78 10.97
C ILE A 343 -4.59 3.53 9.64
N LEU A 344 -3.53 4.26 9.31
CA LEU A 344 -3.31 4.78 7.97
C LEU A 344 -2.27 3.89 7.28
N THR A 345 -2.68 3.17 6.24
CA THR A 345 -1.80 2.26 5.52
C THR A 345 -2.10 2.25 4.02
N THR A 346 -1.30 1.52 3.28
CA THR A 346 -1.36 1.44 1.83
C THR A 346 -1.51 -0.01 1.40
N LEU A 347 -2.50 -0.29 0.55
CA LEU A 347 -2.67 -1.57 -0.13
C LEU A 347 -2.03 -1.48 -1.52
N PRO A 348 -0.86 -2.10 -1.73
CA PRO A 348 -0.25 -2.13 -3.05
C PRO A 348 -1.07 -3.03 -3.99
N GLN A 349 -1.13 -2.63 -5.26
CA GLN A 349 -1.81 -3.39 -6.31
C GLN A 349 -0.85 -3.69 -7.46
N GLY A 350 -0.91 -4.92 -7.98
CA GLY A 350 -0.13 -5.33 -9.14
C GLY A 350 -0.86 -5.07 -10.46
N LEU A 351 -0.12 -5.15 -11.57
CA LEU A 351 -0.68 -5.07 -12.92
C LEU A 351 -1.71 -6.18 -13.22
N SER A 352 -1.64 -7.28 -12.49
CA SER A 352 -2.61 -8.37 -12.56
C SER A 352 -3.00 -8.77 -11.14
N PRO A 353 -4.27 -8.58 -10.74
CA PRO A 353 -4.76 -9.04 -9.44
C PRO A 353 -4.47 -10.52 -9.25
N GLY A 354 -3.86 -10.87 -8.15
CA GLY A 354 -3.40 -12.23 -7.88
C GLY A 354 -3.83 -12.77 -6.51
N LEU A 355 -3.05 -13.71 -5.98
CA LEU A 355 -3.32 -14.35 -4.69
C LEU A 355 -3.25 -13.38 -3.49
N GLU A 356 -2.59 -12.23 -3.64
CA GLU A 356 -2.59 -11.17 -2.62
C GLU A 356 -4.02 -10.67 -2.31
N GLN A 357 -4.95 -10.78 -3.26
CA GLN A 357 -6.35 -10.42 -3.05
C GLN A 357 -7.03 -11.31 -1.99
N ILE A 358 -6.59 -12.55 -1.86
CA ILE A 358 -7.02 -13.44 -0.78
C ILE A 358 -6.61 -12.85 0.57
N SER A 359 -5.37 -12.38 0.69
CA SER A 359 -4.85 -11.78 1.93
C SER A 359 -5.59 -10.48 2.27
N TYR A 360 -6.00 -9.70 1.28
CA TYR A 360 -6.68 -8.42 1.51
C TYR A 360 -8.19 -8.58 1.79
N PHE A 361 -8.87 -9.47 1.09
CA PHE A 361 -10.34 -9.44 1.05
C PHE A 361 -11.04 -10.75 1.39
N HIS A 362 -10.34 -11.90 1.41
CA HIS A 362 -11.00 -13.17 1.67
C HIS A 362 -11.27 -13.37 3.17
N SER A 363 -12.48 -13.81 3.50
CA SER A 363 -12.93 -13.98 4.89
C SER A 363 -12.06 -14.95 5.72
N SER A 364 -11.38 -15.92 5.08
CA SER A 364 -10.45 -16.82 5.79
C SER A 364 -9.25 -16.10 6.38
N GLN A 365 -8.92 -14.90 5.89
CA GLN A 365 -7.80 -14.11 6.38
C GLN A 365 -8.19 -13.17 7.53
N ARG A 366 -9.46 -13.13 7.88
CA ARG A 366 -10.02 -12.20 8.88
C ARG A 366 -9.23 -12.16 10.20
N ASN A 367 -8.73 -13.31 10.66
CA ASN A 367 -8.05 -13.45 11.94
C ASN A 367 -6.60 -13.96 11.79
N VAL A 368 -6.03 -13.88 10.60
CA VAL A 368 -4.63 -14.26 10.39
C VAL A 368 -3.76 -13.08 10.81
N GLN A 369 -2.83 -13.36 11.74
CA GLN A 369 -1.82 -12.40 12.20
C GLN A 369 -0.75 -12.20 11.11
N GLY A 370 -0.30 -10.95 10.91
CA GLY A 370 0.80 -10.68 9.98
C GLY A 370 0.74 -9.36 9.26
#